data_8f3431a87ac2b512e4107d340bf1dea1
#
_entry.id   8f3431a87ac2b512e4107d340bf1dea1
#
_cell.length_a   1.000
_cell.length_b   1.000
_cell.length_c   1.000
_cell.angle_alpha   90.00
_cell.angle_beta   90.00
_cell.angle_gamma   90.00
#
_symmetry.space_group_name_H-M   'P 1'
#
loop_
_entity.id
_entity.type
_entity.pdbx_description
1 polymer ?
#
loop_
_entity_poly.entity_id
_entity_poly.type
_entity_poly.pdbx_seq_one_letter_code
_entity_poly.pdbx_strand_id
1 'polypeptide(L)'
;MVNYFFDSYAIIEVIKGNPHYARYTKEPVVITIFNLAEIYWAALNYLSEEESEEIYSHYKQAVVDIDDEVLKEAIQFRKKHKKKNLSYADCIGYNLALKNDLKFLTGDKEFNFMENVEFVK
;
A
#
# COMPACT_ATOMS: atom_id res chain seq x y z
N MET A 1 15.32 12.20 6.47
CA MET A 1 14.52 11.98 5.24
C MET A 1 13.44 10.95 5.51
N VAL A 2 12.21 11.24 5.09
CA VAL A 2 11.09 10.34 5.28
C VAL A 2 10.97 9.42 4.07
N ASN A 3 10.86 8.12 4.32
CA ASN A 3 10.56 7.14 3.28
C ASN A 3 9.17 6.56 3.52
N TYR A 4 8.56 6.04 2.47
CA TYR A 4 7.15 5.64 2.50
C TYR A 4 6.95 4.19 2.13
N PHE A 5 5.98 3.58 2.82
CA PHE A 5 5.31 2.39 2.32
C PHE A 5 4.05 2.86 1.61
N PHE A 6 3.84 2.44 0.38
CA PHE A 6 2.67 2.85 -0.41
C PHE A 6 1.57 1.82 -0.23
N ASP A 7 0.49 2.21 0.45
CA ASP A 7 -0.73 1.40 0.47
C ASP A 7 -1.27 1.25 -0.96
N SER A 8 -2.02 0.20 -1.21
CA SER A 8 -2.66 0.00 -2.52
C SER A 8 -3.48 1.22 -2.94
N TYR A 9 -4.17 1.85 -2.00
CA TYR A 9 -4.89 3.09 -2.25
C TYR A 9 -3.97 4.13 -2.91
N ALA A 10 -2.78 4.33 -2.32
CA ALA A 10 -1.84 5.34 -2.81
C ALA A 10 -1.39 5.05 -4.24
N ILE A 11 -1.03 3.80 -4.55
CA ILE A 11 -0.59 3.42 -5.89
C ILE A 11 -1.73 3.61 -6.90
N ILE A 12 -2.94 3.21 -6.54
CA ILE A 12 -4.10 3.34 -7.42
C ILE A 12 -4.38 4.82 -7.72
N GLU A 13 -4.24 5.70 -6.73
CA GLU A 13 -4.42 7.14 -6.93
C GLU A 13 -3.31 7.73 -7.82
N VAL A 14 -2.08 7.24 -7.69
CA VAL A 14 -0.99 7.63 -8.59
C VAL A 14 -1.33 7.22 -10.04
N ILE A 15 -1.79 6.00 -10.24
CA ILE A 15 -2.17 5.50 -11.57
C ILE A 15 -3.30 6.33 -12.16
N LYS A 16 -4.27 6.72 -11.35
CA LYS A 16 -5.41 7.56 -11.78
C LYS A 16 -5.02 9.01 -12.06
N GLY A 17 -3.82 9.41 -11.69
CA GLY A 17 -3.35 10.77 -11.88
C GLY A 17 -3.90 11.78 -10.88
N ASN A 18 -4.25 11.34 -9.67
CA ASN A 18 -4.71 12.23 -8.61
C ASN A 18 -3.63 13.28 -8.31
N PRO A 19 -3.93 14.58 -8.49
CA PRO A 19 -2.90 15.63 -8.31
C PRO A 19 -2.36 15.71 -6.89
N HIS A 20 -3.11 15.27 -5.89
CA HIS A 20 -2.65 15.26 -4.49
C HIS A 20 -1.53 14.25 -4.28
N TYR A 21 -1.39 13.28 -5.18
CA TYR A 21 -0.34 12.27 -5.13
C TYR A 21 0.85 12.56 -6.04
N ALA A 22 0.80 13.66 -6.81
CA ALA A 22 1.86 13.98 -7.76
C ALA A 22 3.25 14.09 -7.11
N ARG A 23 3.34 14.67 -5.92
CA ARG A 23 4.62 14.82 -5.21
C ARG A 23 5.24 13.48 -4.82
N TYR A 24 4.43 12.43 -4.66
CA TYR A 24 4.91 11.12 -4.23
C TYR A 24 5.42 10.26 -5.37
N THR A 25 5.19 10.68 -6.61
CA THR A 25 5.68 9.93 -7.79
C THR A 25 7.21 9.93 -7.89
N LYS A 26 7.87 10.82 -7.17
CA LYS A 26 9.33 10.91 -7.13
C LYS A 26 9.94 10.10 -6.00
N GLU A 27 9.12 9.55 -5.12
CA GLU A 27 9.60 8.80 -3.96
C GLU A 27 9.81 7.33 -4.32
N PRO A 28 10.81 6.68 -3.70
CA PRO A 28 10.98 5.24 -3.87
C PRO A 28 9.72 4.51 -3.39
N VAL A 29 9.24 3.56 -4.18
CA VAL A 29 8.04 2.78 -3.85
C VAL A 29 8.44 1.53 -3.10
N VAL A 30 7.76 1.28 -1.97
CA VAL A 30 7.86 0.04 -1.21
C VAL A 30 6.46 -0.52 -1.04
N ILE A 31 6.24 -1.72 -1.51
CA ILE A 31 4.95 -2.45 -1.41
C ILE A 31 5.21 -3.92 -1.09
N THR A 32 4.15 -4.66 -0.82
CA THR A 32 4.22 -6.12 -0.68
C THR A 32 3.55 -6.80 -1.87
N ILE A 33 3.69 -8.13 -1.94
CA ILE A 33 3.03 -8.93 -2.97
C ILE A 33 1.50 -8.81 -2.85
N PHE A 34 0.96 -8.61 -1.66
CA PHE A 34 -0.49 -8.42 -1.46
C PHE A 34 -0.98 -7.13 -2.08
N ASN A 35 -0.19 -6.07 -2.00
CA ASN A 35 -0.48 -4.81 -2.68
C ASN A 35 -0.44 -5.00 -4.19
N LEU A 36 0.56 -5.72 -4.67
CA LEU A 36 0.68 -5.98 -6.12
C LEU A 36 -0.57 -6.67 -6.66
N ALA A 37 -1.10 -7.64 -5.91
CA ALA A 37 -2.34 -8.31 -6.30
C ALA A 37 -3.51 -7.32 -6.42
N GLU A 38 -3.66 -6.43 -5.45
CA GLU A 38 -4.73 -5.43 -5.46
C GLU A 38 -4.54 -4.39 -6.57
N ILE A 39 -3.30 -3.99 -6.81
CA ILE A 39 -2.95 -3.04 -7.87
C ILE A 39 -3.29 -3.63 -9.23
N TYR A 40 -2.93 -4.88 -9.45
CA TYR A 40 -3.21 -5.57 -10.71
C TYR A 40 -4.72 -5.73 -10.94
N TRP A 41 -5.44 -6.11 -9.88
CA TRP A 41 -6.89 -6.21 -9.93
C TRP A 41 -7.53 -4.87 -10.33
N ALA A 42 -7.07 -3.78 -9.71
CA ALA A 42 -7.58 -2.45 -10.03
C ALA A 42 -7.24 -2.06 -11.47
N ALA A 43 -6.01 -2.35 -11.91
CA ALA A 43 -5.59 -2.05 -13.29
C ALA A 43 -6.48 -2.76 -14.30
N LEU A 44 -6.78 -4.03 -14.07
CA LEU A 44 -7.66 -4.81 -14.96
C LEU A 44 -9.06 -4.21 -15.07
N ASN A 45 -9.51 -3.48 -14.06
CA ASN A 45 -10.82 -2.85 -14.05
C ASN A 45 -10.84 -1.45 -14.69
N TYR A 46 -9.69 -0.78 -14.78
CA TYR A 46 -9.62 0.60 -15.30
C TYR A 46 -8.89 0.71 -16.62
N LEU A 47 -8.03 -0.23 -16.94
CA LEU A 47 -7.11 -0.14 -18.08
C LEU A 47 -7.27 -1.36 -18.98
N SER A 48 -6.61 -1.32 -20.14
CA SER A 48 -6.53 -2.48 -21.03
C SER A 48 -5.69 -3.58 -20.38
N GLU A 49 -5.82 -4.79 -20.89
CA GLU A 49 -5.02 -5.93 -20.42
C GLU A 49 -3.53 -5.66 -20.63
N GLU A 50 -3.17 -5.07 -21.77
CA GLU A 50 -1.77 -4.72 -22.09
C GLU A 50 -1.21 -3.70 -21.09
N GLU A 51 -1.98 -2.63 -20.82
CA GLU A 51 -1.58 -1.62 -19.82
C GLU A 51 -1.46 -2.21 -18.43
N SER A 52 -2.36 -3.13 -18.07
CA SER A 52 -2.34 -3.80 -16.78
C SER A 52 -1.08 -4.63 -16.60
N GLU A 53 -0.61 -5.31 -17.67
CA GLU A 53 0.64 -6.06 -17.62
C GLU A 53 1.84 -5.14 -17.43
N GLU A 54 1.82 -3.97 -18.03
CA GLU A 54 2.88 -2.98 -17.84
C GLU A 54 2.91 -2.48 -16.39
N ILE A 55 1.74 -2.20 -15.83
CA ILE A 55 1.60 -1.79 -14.41
C ILE A 55 2.15 -2.87 -13.49
N TYR A 56 1.76 -4.12 -13.74
CA TYR A 56 2.24 -5.26 -12.93
C TYR A 56 3.76 -5.34 -12.95
N SER A 57 4.36 -5.32 -14.15
CA SER A 57 5.81 -5.43 -14.31
C SER A 57 6.54 -4.28 -13.63
N HIS A 58 5.99 -3.08 -13.75
CA HIS A 58 6.59 -1.89 -13.14
C HIS A 58 6.60 -2.00 -11.60
N TYR A 59 5.46 -2.29 -10.99
CA TYR A 59 5.36 -2.31 -9.53
C TYR A 59 5.92 -3.58 -8.91
N LYS A 60 6.05 -4.67 -9.67
CA LYS A 60 6.70 -5.88 -9.17
C LYS A 60 8.11 -5.60 -8.63
N GLN A 61 8.81 -4.67 -9.23
CA GLN A 61 10.16 -4.30 -8.82
C GLN A 61 10.21 -3.63 -7.44
N ALA A 62 9.09 -3.13 -6.97
CA ALA A 62 8.98 -2.44 -5.68
C ALA A 62 8.57 -3.38 -4.54
N VAL A 63 8.30 -4.64 -4.84
CA VAL A 63 7.84 -5.63 -3.85
C VAL A 63 8.99 -6.03 -2.93
N VAL A 64 8.75 -5.91 -1.61
CA VAL A 64 9.69 -6.38 -0.60
C VAL A 64 9.13 -7.63 0.07
N ASP A 65 10.03 -8.44 0.64
CA ASP A 65 9.63 -9.67 1.32
C ASP A 65 8.99 -9.37 2.67
N ILE A 66 8.14 -10.28 3.12
CA ILE A 66 7.46 -10.23 4.40
C ILE A 66 8.00 -11.40 5.23
N ASP A 67 8.58 -11.10 6.40
CA ASP A 67 9.03 -12.17 7.28
C ASP A 67 7.88 -12.67 8.18
N ASP A 68 8.13 -13.78 8.86
CA ASP A 68 7.11 -14.41 9.71
C ASP A 68 6.65 -13.49 10.83
N GLU A 69 7.56 -12.71 11.39
CA GLU A 69 7.26 -11.80 12.49
C GLU A 69 6.28 -10.72 12.05
N VAL A 70 6.54 -10.08 10.90
CA VAL A 70 5.62 -9.06 10.36
C VAL A 70 4.27 -9.66 10.06
N LEU A 71 4.25 -10.85 9.44
CA LEU A 71 2.99 -11.51 9.10
C LEU A 71 2.16 -11.78 10.36
N LYS A 72 2.77 -12.34 11.40
CA LYS A 72 2.07 -12.65 12.65
C LYS A 72 1.58 -11.39 13.36
N GLU A 73 2.40 -10.36 13.42
CA GLU A 73 2.03 -9.07 14.01
C GLU A 73 0.85 -8.44 13.26
N ALA A 74 0.87 -8.53 11.94
CA ALA A 74 -0.21 -8.00 11.10
C ALA A 74 -1.55 -8.69 11.38
N ILE A 75 -1.54 -10.01 11.55
CA ILE A 75 -2.74 -10.77 11.83
C ILE A 75 -3.26 -10.48 13.24
N GLN A 76 -2.36 -10.35 14.22
CA GLN A 76 -2.73 -9.94 15.57
C GLN A 76 -3.34 -8.53 15.58
N PHE A 77 -2.76 -7.62 14.81
CA PHE A 77 -3.28 -6.26 14.62
C PHE A 77 -4.68 -6.30 14.01
N ARG A 78 -4.89 -7.12 12.99
CA ARG A 78 -6.19 -7.26 12.34
C ARG A 78 -7.26 -7.76 13.31
N LYS A 79 -6.91 -8.71 14.15
CA LYS A 79 -7.79 -9.22 15.20
C LYS A 79 -8.15 -8.13 16.20
N LYS A 80 -7.17 -7.35 16.63
CA LYS A 80 -7.37 -6.25 17.58
C LYS A 80 -8.30 -5.17 17.01
N HIS A 81 -8.23 -4.95 15.70
CA HIS A 81 -9.01 -3.93 15.00
C HIS A 81 -10.14 -4.53 14.16
N LYS A 82 -10.69 -5.67 14.57
CA LYS A 82 -11.68 -6.41 13.77
C LYS A 82 -12.96 -5.63 13.44
N LYS A 83 -13.24 -4.54 14.17
CA LYS A 83 -14.39 -3.68 13.88
C LYS A 83 -14.14 -2.73 12.72
N LYS A 84 -12.88 -2.57 12.31
CA LYS A 84 -12.51 -1.77 11.15
C LYS A 84 -12.53 -2.66 9.91
N ASN A 85 -12.79 -2.05 8.77
CA ASN A 85 -12.79 -2.78 7.49
C ASN A 85 -11.38 -2.79 6.90
N LEU A 86 -10.49 -3.58 7.50
CA LEU A 86 -9.08 -3.69 7.07
C LEU A 86 -8.85 -5.02 6.36
N SER A 87 -8.22 -4.94 5.19
CA SER A 87 -7.82 -6.14 4.45
C SER A 87 -6.53 -6.72 5.03
N TYR A 88 -6.16 -7.92 4.60
CA TYR A 88 -4.85 -8.49 4.93
C TYR A 88 -3.72 -7.61 4.40
N ALA A 89 -3.85 -7.13 3.17
CA ALA A 89 -2.86 -6.22 2.58
C ALA A 89 -2.67 -4.97 3.43
N ASP A 90 -3.76 -4.38 3.91
CA ASP A 90 -3.73 -3.21 4.79
C ASP A 90 -2.90 -3.47 6.05
N CYS A 91 -3.22 -4.57 6.74
CA CYS A 91 -2.59 -4.89 8.02
C CYS A 91 -1.12 -5.25 7.84
N ILE A 92 -0.79 -6.01 6.80
CA ILE A 92 0.58 -6.41 6.50
C ILE A 92 1.41 -5.18 6.15
N GLY A 93 0.91 -4.33 5.27
CA GLY A 93 1.61 -3.12 4.85
C GLY A 93 1.86 -2.16 6.01
N TYR A 94 0.83 -1.92 6.82
CA TYR A 94 0.95 -1.02 7.97
C TYR A 94 2.00 -1.51 8.97
N ASN A 95 1.97 -2.80 9.31
CA ASN A 95 2.91 -3.38 10.27
C ASN A 95 4.33 -3.44 9.71
N LEU A 96 4.47 -3.71 8.41
CA LEU A 96 5.78 -3.66 7.75
C LEU A 96 6.35 -2.24 7.82
N ALA A 97 5.52 -1.24 7.56
CA ALA A 97 5.92 0.15 7.62
C ALA A 97 6.42 0.54 9.03
N LEU A 98 5.67 0.15 10.07
CA LEU A 98 6.08 0.40 11.46
C LEU A 98 7.44 -0.21 11.76
N LYS A 99 7.64 -1.45 11.37
CA LYS A 99 8.86 -2.19 11.69
C LYS A 99 10.08 -1.62 10.96
N ASN A 100 9.89 -1.10 9.75
CA ASN A 100 10.99 -0.64 8.90
C ASN A 100 11.14 0.89 8.86
N ASP A 101 10.51 1.56 9.79
CA ASP A 101 10.59 3.04 9.92
C ASP A 101 10.17 3.76 8.63
N LEU A 102 9.10 3.27 8.03
CA LEU A 102 8.48 3.89 6.85
C LEU A 102 7.16 4.52 7.26
N LYS A 103 6.81 5.66 6.66
CA LYS A 103 5.48 6.24 6.81
C LYS A 103 4.50 5.47 5.92
N PHE A 104 3.35 5.12 6.46
CA PHE A 104 2.31 4.43 5.71
C PHE A 104 1.48 5.46 4.94
N LEU A 105 1.67 5.51 3.63
CA LEU A 105 1.01 6.47 2.76
C LEU A 105 -0.32 5.90 2.26
N THR A 106 -1.42 6.55 2.63
CA THR A 106 -2.76 6.09 2.26
C THR A 106 -3.76 7.23 2.31
N GLY A 107 -4.89 7.05 1.64
CA GLY A 107 -6.07 7.90 1.77
C GLY A 107 -7.29 7.13 2.24
N ASP A 108 -7.10 5.88 2.64
CA ASP A 108 -8.18 5.05 3.17
C ASP A 108 -8.61 5.57 4.55
N LYS A 109 -9.88 5.92 4.68
CA LYS A 109 -10.43 6.51 5.92
C LYS A 109 -10.20 5.65 7.16
N GLU A 110 -10.06 4.33 6.99
CA GLU A 110 -9.83 3.42 8.11
C GLU A 110 -8.51 3.68 8.81
N PHE A 111 -7.56 4.31 8.13
CA PHE A 111 -6.25 4.66 8.68
C PHE A 111 -6.15 6.10 9.16
N ASN A 112 -7.19 6.91 8.94
CA ASN A 112 -7.16 8.29 9.39
C ASN A 112 -7.04 8.32 10.93
N PHE A 113 -6.15 9.17 11.44
CA PHE A 113 -5.82 9.29 12.86
C PHE A 113 -5.01 8.14 13.47
N MET A 114 -4.61 7.14 12.68
CA MET A 114 -3.64 6.15 13.17
C MET A 114 -2.23 6.75 13.17
N GLU A 115 -1.41 6.30 14.10
CA GLU A 115 -0.02 6.72 14.13
C GLU A 115 0.74 6.24 12.90
N ASN A 116 1.82 6.92 12.55
CA ASN A 116 2.71 6.53 11.45
C ASN A 116 2.04 6.57 10.08
N VAL A 117 0.98 7.34 9.92
CA VAL A 117 0.25 7.44 8.66
C VAL A 117 0.47 8.82 8.05
N GLU A 118 0.78 8.85 6.76
CA GLU A 118 0.69 10.06 5.94
C GLU A 118 -0.61 9.94 5.17
N PHE A 119 -1.61 10.70 5.59
CA PHE A 119 -2.96 10.59 5.05
C PHE A 119 -3.16 11.60 3.93
N VAL A 120 -3.42 11.10 2.73
CA VAL A 120 -3.62 11.93 1.53
C VAL A 120 -4.85 11.44 0.80
N LYS A 121 -5.83 12.28 0.68
CA LYS A 121 -7.09 11.95 -0.01
C LYS A 121 -6.98 12.25 -1.55
#